data_4ed09af64ae19f2540dcf26609eadeeb
#
_entry.id   4ed09af64ae19f2540dcf26609eadeeb
#
_cell.length_a   1.000
_cell.length_b   1.000
_cell.length_c   1.000
_cell.angle_alpha   90.00
_cell.angle_beta   90.00
_cell.angle_gamma   90.00
#
_symmetry.space_group_name_H-M   'P 1'
#
loop_
_entity.id
_entity.type
_entity.pdbx_description
1 polymer ?
#
loop_
_entity_poly.entity_id
_entity_poly.type
_entity_poly.pdbx_seq_one_letter_code
_entity_poly.pdbx_strand_id
1 'polypeptide(L)'
;MKQTEEQKIEKSFSIYNGGKGLDHWSYSSTSSPKAKNLISYYFPQEIRRLFAFRYKANFGNLVNNVVQRLIGHTIWQTSTMKETKWDRDYNVCFNNELEIINQKPPVDAKDKFAKEEMISYAHDCIGVTKKVVQDIVGKDDLVCERHVRKKEMTQIKETLGKVDYETKKLFIELKTKPPNLRKVNGKEEWKMSSQALPKIPTTENLTQTSFYYACTKKIPFLVYTNDKEHIIFDQSHELMKADHLEHLYFKMVEKILLWEKMIMFCEGNIEKLALMCEPPDMSHPFYYKDLAPEQVQLINKLWGIKI
;
A
#
# COMPACT_ATOMS: atom_id res chain seq x y z
N MET A 1 43.56 -2.07 2.44
CA MET A 1 42.96 -1.40 1.30
C MET A 1 41.81 -0.53 1.83
N LYS A 2 41.77 0.76 1.48
CA LYS A 2 40.62 1.61 1.81
C LYS A 2 39.42 1.18 0.93
N GLN A 3 38.26 0.93 1.54
CA GLN A 3 37.02 0.65 0.79
C GLN A 3 36.65 1.84 -0.09
N THR A 4 36.20 1.59 -1.31
CA THR A 4 35.65 2.62 -2.19
C THR A 4 34.33 3.14 -1.59
N GLU A 5 33.91 4.32 -2.02
CA GLU A 5 32.62 4.89 -1.55
C GLU A 5 31.43 4.01 -1.94
N GLU A 6 31.47 3.44 -3.12
CA GLU A 6 30.45 2.49 -3.62
C GLU A 6 30.37 1.22 -2.74
N GLN A 7 31.51 0.65 -2.34
CA GLN A 7 31.55 -0.49 -1.41
C GLN A 7 30.98 -0.16 -0.03
N LYS A 8 31.18 1.08 0.46
CA LYS A 8 30.60 1.54 1.73
C LYS A 8 29.07 1.69 1.62
N ILE A 9 28.59 2.22 0.50
CA ILE A 9 27.17 2.36 0.21
C ILE A 9 26.49 0.99 0.22
N GLU A 10 27.00 0.05 -0.60
CA GLU A 10 26.43 -1.30 -0.68
C GLU A 10 26.42 -2.01 0.68
N LYS A 11 27.51 -1.90 1.43
CA LYS A 11 27.62 -2.48 2.78
C LYS A 11 26.56 -1.91 3.72
N SER A 12 26.38 -0.60 3.74
CA SER A 12 25.41 0.07 4.62
C SER A 12 23.97 -0.37 4.30
N PHE A 13 23.61 -0.46 3.03
CA PHE A 13 22.28 -0.91 2.62
C PHE A 13 22.07 -2.42 2.84
N SER A 14 23.11 -3.22 2.70
CA SER A 14 23.06 -4.65 3.05
C SER A 14 22.80 -4.86 4.53
N ILE A 15 23.50 -4.14 5.41
CA ILE A 15 23.30 -4.22 6.86
C ILE A 15 21.89 -3.76 7.24
N TYR A 16 21.44 -2.61 6.69
CA TYR A 16 20.10 -2.07 6.93
C TYR A 16 18.99 -3.06 6.64
N ASN A 17 19.13 -3.87 5.59
CA ASN A 17 18.13 -4.86 5.20
C ASN A 17 18.41 -6.26 5.76
N GLY A 18 19.11 -6.37 6.87
CA GLY A 18 19.41 -7.65 7.51
C GLY A 18 20.23 -8.59 6.64
N GLY A 19 21.15 -8.04 5.85
CA GLY A 19 22.04 -8.80 4.97
C GLY A 19 21.43 -9.19 3.60
N LYS A 20 20.17 -8.88 3.34
CA LYS A 20 19.50 -9.23 2.07
C LYS A 20 19.67 -8.18 0.96
N GLY A 21 20.26 -7.03 1.28
CA GLY A 21 20.31 -5.88 0.38
C GLY A 21 18.93 -5.21 0.20
N LEU A 22 18.91 -3.90 -0.05
CA LEU A 22 17.71 -3.17 -0.41
C LEU A 22 17.76 -2.92 -1.92
N ASP A 23 16.88 -3.59 -2.67
CA ASP A 23 16.86 -3.45 -4.13
C ASP A 23 16.20 -2.14 -4.56
N HIS A 24 15.12 -1.76 -3.89
CA HIS A 24 14.32 -0.58 -4.24
C HIS A 24 13.55 -0.05 -3.03
N TRP A 25 13.09 1.20 -3.13
CA TRP A 25 12.11 1.77 -2.23
C TRP A 25 10.70 1.46 -2.74
N SER A 26 9.81 1.04 -1.85
CA SER A 26 8.38 1.09 -2.13
C SER A 26 7.89 2.52 -1.89
N TYR A 27 7.01 3.05 -2.76
CA TYR A 27 6.41 4.37 -2.51
C TYR A 27 5.75 4.42 -1.12
N SER A 28 5.11 3.34 -0.68
CA SER A 28 4.45 3.24 0.62
C SER A 28 5.43 3.36 1.81
N SER A 29 6.71 3.04 1.61
CA SER A 29 7.72 3.23 2.65
C SER A 29 8.05 4.70 2.89
N THR A 30 7.81 5.57 1.90
CA THR A 30 8.07 7.01 2.02
C THR A 30 7.01 7.76 2.81
N SER A 31 5.77 7.27 2.79
CA SER A 31 4.64 7.83 3.56
C SER A 31 4.51 7.23 4.96
N SER A 32 5.16 6.09 5.21
CA SER A 32 5.14 5.42 6.50
C SER A 32 6.05 6.13 7.53
N PRO A 33 5.69 6.12 8.83
CA PRO A 33 6.59 6.56 9.88
C PRO A 33 7.93 5.82 9.83
N LYS A 34 9.03 6.54 10.11
CA LYS A 34 10.39 5.97 10.06
C LYS A 34 10.53 4.74 10.97
N ALA A 35 9.96 4.81 12.17
CA ALA A 35 9.92 3.69 13.10
C ALA A 35 9.28 2.43 12.49
N LYS A 36 8.17 2.56 11.76
CA LYS A 36 7.53 1.44 11.08
C LYS A 36 8.45 0.81 10.03
N ASN A 37 9.16 1.62 9.27
CA ASN A 37 10.12 1.13 8.28
C ASN A 37 11.23 0.33 8.97
N LEU A 38 11.82 0.86 10.04
CA LEU A 38 12.83 0.14 10.84
C LEU A 38 12.31 -1.18 11.36
N ILE A 39 11.13 -1.20 11.98
CA ILE A 39 10.51 -2.41 12.50
C ILE A 39 10.30 -3.43 11.37
N SER A 40 9.81 -3.00 10.22
CA SER A 40 9.55 -3.90 9.09
C SER A 40 10.80 -4.53 8.49
N TYR A 41 11.96 -3.91 8.63
CA TYR A 41 13.25 -4.44 8.18
C TYR A 41 13.99 -5.22 9.27
N TYR A 42 13.79 -4.87 10.52
CA TYR A 42 14.48 -5.50 11.66
C TYR A 42 13.95 -6.90 11.98
N PHE A 43 12.63 -7.12 11.83
CA PHE A 43 12.02 -8.39 12.19
C PHE A 43 12.11 -9.43 11.07
N PRO A 44 12.35 -10.71 11.42
CA PRO A 44 12.26 -11.82 10.48
C PRO A 44 10.93 -11.86 9.73
N GLN A 45 10.93 -12.43 8.51
CA GLN A 45 9.71 -12.54 7.69
C GLN A 45 8.57 -13.30 8.37
N GLU A 46 8.89 -14.25 9.25
CA GLU A 46 7.94 -15.01 10.07
C GLU A 46 7.10 -14.08 10.95
N ILE A 47 7.71 -13.07 11.55
CA ILE A 47 7.02 -12.05 12.36
C ILE A 47 6.16 -11.14 11.49
N ARG A 48 6.62 -10.84 10.26
CA ARG A 48 5.81 -10.05 9.29
C ARG A 48 4.55 -10.82 8.83
N ARG A 49 4.60 -12.15 8.78
CA ARG A 49 3.45 -13.01 8.39
C ARG A 49 2.40 -13.17 9.48
N LEU A 50 2.77 -12.93 10.74
CA LEU A 50 1.85 -12.95 11.88
C LEU A 50 0.91 -11.74 11.92
N PHE A 51 1.04 -10.80 10.98
CA PHE A 51 0.01 -9.76 10.81
C PHE A 51 -1.29 -10.42 10.35
N ALA A 52 -2.16 -10.55 11.31
CA ALA A 52 -3.48 -11.12 11.24
C ALA A 52 -4.33 -10.58 10.10
N PHE A 53 -5.43 -11.27 9.84
CA PHE A 53 -6.50 -10.80 8.97
C PHE A 53 -6.79 -9.32 9.21
N ARG A 54 -6.51 -8.49 8.21
CA ARG A 54 -6.82 -7.05 8.21
C ARG A 54 -8.00 -6.82 7.28
N TYR A 55 -9.20 -6.80 7.83
CA TYR A 55 -10.40 -6.76 7.02
C TYR A 55 -10.39 -5.62 5.99
N LYS A 56 -9.90 -4.42 6.36
CA LYS A 56 -9.82 -3.28 5.42
C LYS A 56 -8.92 -3.55 4.21
N ALA A 57 -7.75 -4.14 4.44
CA ALA A 57 -6.83 -4.49 3.36
C ALA A 57 -7.37 -5.65 2.52
N ASN A 58 -7.94 -6.67 3.17
CA ASN A 58 -8.51 -7.79 2.46
C ASN A 58 -9.76 -7.40 1.65
N PHE A 59 -10.59 -6.50 2.17
CA PHE A 59 -11.71 -5.94 1.42
C PHE A 59 -11.24 -5.19 0.17
N GLY A 60 -10.26 -4.30 0.32
CA GLY A 60 -9.69 -3.56 -0.81
C GLY A 60 -9.10 -4.48 -1.88
N ASN A 61 -8.32 -5.48 -1.45
CA ASN A 61 -7.74 -6.45 -2.37
C ASN A 61 -8.81 -7.30 -3.07
N LEU A 62 -9.83 -7.76 -2.35
CA LEU A 62 -10.95 -8.52 -2.94
C LEU A 62 -11.62 -7.73 -4.05
N VAL A 63 -12.03 -6.49 -3.77
CA VAL A 63 -12.70 -5.64 -4.75
C VAL A 63 -11.79 -5.38 -5.95
N ASN A 64 -10.56 -4.94 -5.71
CA ASN A 64 -9.64 -4.57 -6.79
C ASN A 64 -9.28 -5.78 -7.67
N ASN A 65 -8.89 -6.91 -7.07
CA ASN A 65 -8.50 -8.11 -7.81
C ASN A 65 -9.64 -8.69 -8.65
N VAL A 66 -10.87 -8.70 -8.11
CA VAL A 66 -12.03 -9.17 -8.87
C VAL A 66 -12.31 -8.24 -10.05
N VAL A 67 -12.34 -6.93 -9.84
CA VAL A 67 -12.56 -5.96 -10.92
C VAL A 67 -11.48 -6.08 -12.00
N GLN A 68 -10.21 -6.18 -11.62
CA GLN A 68 -9.10 -6.35 -12.57
C GLN A 68 -9.28 -7.59 -13.45
N ARG A 69 -9.72 -8.71 -12.88
CA ARG A 69 -10.00 -9.94 -13.64
C ARG A 69 -11.19 -9.81 -14.57
N LEU A 70 -12.22 -9.08 -14.15
CA LEU A 70 -13.43 -8.90 -14.96
C LEU A 70 -13.21 -8.02 -16.18
N ILE A 71 -12.42 -6.95 -16.07
CA ILE A 71 -12.30 -5.92 -17.11
C ILE A 71 -10.90 -5.73 -17.66
N GLY A 72 -9.84 -6.19 -16.98
CA GLY A 72 -8.47 -6.04 -17.44
C GLY A 72 -8.19 -6.85 -18.72
N HIS A 73 -7.42 -6.30 -19.65
CA HIS A 73 -6.93 -7.02 -20.81
C HIS A 73 -5.60 -7.72 -20.52
N THR A 74 -4.78 -7.10 -19.70
CA THR A 74 -3.51 -7.65 -19.20
C THR A 74 -3.37 -7.36 -17.72
N ILE A 75 -2.96 -8.36 -16.91
CA ILE A 75 -2.57 -8.17 -15.51
C ILE A 75 -1.10 -8.52 -15.37
N TRP A 76 -0.32 -7.62 -14.80
CA TRP A 76 1.08 -7.88 -14.48
C TRP A 76 1.18 -8.77 -13.24
N GLN A 77 1.81 -9.92 -13.40
CA GLN A 77 2.15 -10.80 -12.28
C GLN A 77 3.65 -10.69 -12.05
N THR A 78 4.06 -10.05 -10.96
CA THR A 78 5.48 -9.86 -10.58
C THR A 78 6.33 -9.23 -11.71
N SER A 79 7.65 -9.34 -11.70
CA SER A 79 8.56 -8.67 -12.64
C SER A 79 8.49 -9.12 -14.11
N THR A 80 7.70 -10.12 -14.43
CA THR A 80 7.55 -10.63 -15.81
C THR A 80 6.12 -10.46 -16.29
N MET A 81 5.96 -9.76 -17.44
CA MET A 81 4.69 -9.74 -18.14
C MET A 81 4.33 -11.17 -18.57
N LYS A 82 3.27 -11.71 -17.98
CA LYS A 82 2.59 -12.87 -18.53
C LYS A 82 1.16 -12.47 -18.78
N GLU A 83 0.79 -12.42 -20.06
CA GLU A 83 -0.62 -12.46 -20.44
C GLU A 83 -1.19 -13.78 -19.91
N THR A 84 -1.91 -13.71 -18.84
CA THR A 84 -2.61 -14.87 -18.33
C THR A 84 -4.02 -14.79 -18.85
N LYS A 85 -4.43 -15.78 -19.64
CA LYS A 85 -5.85 -15.99 -19.93
C LYS A 85 -6.48 -16.46 -18.62
N TRP A 86 -7.32 -15.64 -18.02
CA TRP A 86 -8.09 -15.97 -16.82
C TRP A 86 -9.57 -16.01 -17.16
N ASP A 87 -10.30 -16.74 -16.37
CA ASP A 87 -11.75 -16.75 -16.45
C ASP A 87 -12.29 -15.37 -16.03
N ARG A 88 -13.24 -14.86 -16.80
CA ARG A 88 -13.93 -13.58 -16.55
C ARG A 88 -15.31 -13.80 -15.94
N ASP A 89 -15.65 -15.02 -15.58
CA ASP A 89 -16.87 -15.28 -14.81
C ASP A 89 -16.77 -14.64 -13.43
N TYR A 90 -17.81 -13.92 -13.07
CA TYR A 90 -17.84 -13.19 -11.81
C TYR A 90 -17.67 -14.10 -10.60
N ASN A 91 -18.42 -15.22 -10.59
CA ASN A 91 -18.42 -16.16 -9.46
C ASN A 91 -17.06 -16.83 -9.32
N VAL A 92 -16.43 -17.21 -10.44
CA VAL A 92 -15.08 -17.78 -10.43
C VAL A 92 -14.07 -16.79 -9.89
N CYS A 93 -14.06 -15.55 -10.37
CA CYS A 93 -13.15 -14.51 -9.90
C CYS A 93 -13.35 -14.22 -8.40
N PHE A 94 -14.61 -14.08 -7.98
CA PHE A 94 -14.95 -13.75 -6.60
C PHE A 94 -14.58 -14.88 -5.63
N ASN A 95 -14.95 -16.12 -5.96
CA ASN A 95 -14.69 -17.28 -5.11
C ASN A 95 -13.19 -17.55 -4.96
N ASN A 96 -12.40 -17.41 -6.02
CA ASN A 96 -10.94 -17.55 -5.95
C ASN A 96 -10.29 -16.55 -4.97
N GLU A 97 -10.74 -15.30 -4.99
CA GLU A 97 -10.24 -14.29 -4.03
C GLU A 97 -10.76 -14.55 -2.61
N LEU A 98 -11.98 -15.03 -2.48
CA LEU A 98 -12.56 -15.37 -1.18
C LEU A 98 -11.82 -16.54 -0.52
N GLU A 99 -11.39 -17.55 -1.30
CA GLU A 99 -10.57 -18.66 -0.81
C GLU A 99 -9.25 -18.15 -0.21
N ILE A 100 -8.57 -17.20 -0.86
CA ILE A 100 -7.34 -16.59 -0.35
C ILE A 100 -7.59 -15.90 1.00
N ILE A 101 -8.72 -15.21 1.11
CA ILE A 101 -9.12 -14.54 2.35
C ILE A 101 -9.45 -15.57 3.44
N ASN A 102 -10.11 -16.66 3.07
CA ASN A 102 -10.52 -17.71 4.00
C ASN A 102 -9.35 -18.46 4.62
N GLN A 103 -8.21 -18.54 3.93
CA GLN A 103 -6.98 -19.09 4.49
C GLN A 103 -6.38 -18.27 5.64
N LYS A 104 -6.82 -17.00 5.82
CA LYS A 104 -6.35 -16.13 6.90
C LYS A 104 -7.27 -16.25 8.11
N PRO A 105 -6.81 -16.81 9.24
CA PRO A 105 -7.65 -16.94 10.42
C PRO A 105 -8.02 -15.58 11.01
N PRO A 106 -9.26 -15.39 11.48
CA PRO A 106 -9.61 -14.22 12.27
C PRO A 106 -8.92 -14.29 13.65
N VAL A 107 -8.54 -13.15 14.19
CA VAL A 107 -7.83 -13.05 15.47
C VAL A 107 -8.81 -13.02 16.66
N ASP A 108 -9.95 -12.39 16.44
CA ASP A 108 -10.97 -12.20 17.49
C ASP A 108 -12.39 -12.29 16.89
N ALA A 109 -13.39 -12.18 17.77
CA ALA A 109 -14.81 -12.21 17.38
C ALA A 109 -15.18 -11.06 16.41
N LYS A 110 -14.52 -9.92 16.54
CA LYS A 110 -14.70 -8.77 15.65
C LYS A 110 -14.22 -9.07 14.24
N ASP A 111 -13.03 -9.68 14.13
CA ASP A 111 -12.48 -10.06 12.84
C ASP A 111 -13.29 -11.16 12.16
N LYS A 112 -13.84 -12.09 12.97
CA LYS A 112 -14.75 -13.12 12.46
C LYS A 112 -16.01 -12.48 11.87
N PHE A 113 -16.67 -11.62 12.62
CA PHE A 113 -17.84 -10.88 12.16
C PHE A 113 -17.52 -10.05 10.91
N ALA A 114 -16.39 -9.33 10.92
CA ALA A 114 -15.97 -8.52 9.79
C ALA A 114 -15.74 -9.34 8.53
N LYS A 115 -15.19 -10.54 8.66
CA LYS A 115 -14.91 -11.45 7.55
C LYS A 115 -16.18 -11.99 6.91
N GLU A 116 -17.19 -12.29 7.71
CA GLU A 116 -18.49 -12.79 7.25
C GLU A 116 -19.31 -11.68 6.59
N GLU A 117 -19.44 -10.54 7.25
CA GLU A 117 -20.31 -9.44 6.81
C GLU A 117 -19.75 -8.63 5.63
N MET A 118 -18.42 -8.56 5.46
CA MET A 118 -17.84 -7.77 4.37
C MET A 118 -18.20 -8.29 2.97
N ILE A 119 -18.65 -9.54 2.86
CA ILE A 119 -18.92 -10.18 1.56
C ILE A 119 -20.02 -9.44 0.82
N SER A 120 -21.14 -9.14 1.49
CA SER A 120 -22.26 -8.41 0.87
C SER A 120 -21.84 -7.03 0.37
N TYR A 121 -21.10 -6.28 1.19
CA TYR A 121 -20.59 -4.96 0.80
C TYR A 121 -19.56 -5.06 -0.34
N ALA A 122 -18.79 -6.15 -0.40
CA ALA A 122 -17.82 -6.35 -1.47
C ALA A 122 -18.50 -6.55 -2.82
N HIS A 123 -19.62 -7.29 -2.90
CA HIS A 123 -20.41 -7.45 -4.13
C HIS A 123 -20.85 -6.10 -4.69
N ASP A 124 -21.45 -5.26 -3.85
CA ASP A 124 -21.91 -3.94 -4.26
C ASP A 124 -20.75 -3.03 -4.68
N CYS A 125 -19.67 -3.01 -3.89
CA CYS A 125 -18.47 -2.22 -4.17
C CYS A 125 -17.78 -2.65 -5.48
N ILE A 126 -17.76 -3.95 -5.81
CA ILE A 126 -17.27 -4.45 -7.10
C ILE A 126 -18.12 -3.90 -8.25
N GLY A 127 -19.44 -3.89 -8.11
CA GLY A 127 -20.35 -3.35 -9.10
C GLY A 127 -20.07 -1.86 -9.38
N VAL A 128 -19.99 -1.05 -8.32
CA VAL A 128 -19.66 0.39 -8.41
C VAL A 128 -18.29 0.61 -9.02
N THR A 129 -17.28 -0.11 -8.54
CA THR A 129 -15.89 0.03 -8.99
C THR A 129 -15.73 -0.38 -10.45
N LYS A 130 -16.30 -1.52 -10.85
CA LYS A 130 -16.28 -1.97 -12.25
C LYS A 130 -16.85 -0.91 -13.17
N LYS A 131 -18.04 -0.39 -12.83
CA LYS A 131 -18.71 0.63 -13.63
C LYS A 131 -17.87 1.87 -13.80
N VAL A 132 -17.36 2.48 -12.72
CA VAL A 132 -16.59 3.72 -12.80
C VAL A 132 -15.28 3.54 -13.57
N VAL A 133 -14.58 2.42 -13.40
CA VAL A 133 -13.36 2.16 -14.17
C VAL A 133 -13.67 2.01 -15.65
N GLN A 134 -14.72 1.28 -16.01
CA GLN A 134 -15.15 1.14 -17.41
C GLN A 134 -15.58 2.47 -18.04
N ASP A 135 -16.29 3.32 -17.28
CA ASP A 135 -16.71 4.65 -17.75
C ASP A 135 -15.52 5.56 -18.05
N ILE A 136 -14.45 5.50 -17.22
CA ILE A 136 -13.21 6.28 -17.44
C ILE A 136 -12.39 5.73 -18.60
N VAL A 137 -12.21 4.42 -18.67
CA VAL A 137 -11.34 3.76 -19.66
C VAL A 137 -11.98 3.69 -21.05
N GLY A 138 -13.32 3.58 -21.09
CA GLY A 138 -14.07 3.42 -22.34
C GLY A 138 -13.71 2.13 -23.09
N LYS A 139 -13.20 2.26 -24.31
CA LYS A 139 -12.83 1.14 -25.18
C LYS A 139 -11.32 0.89 -25.25
N ASP A 140 -10.53 1.63 -24.47
CA ASP A 140 -9.08 1.50 -24.49
C ASP A 140 -8.64 0.17 -23.85
N ASP A 141 -7.53 -0.39 -24.34
CA ASP A 141 -6.91 -1.56 -23.73
C ASP A 141 -6.45 -1.24 -22.30
N LEU A 142 -6.90 -2.04 -21.35
CA LEU A 142 -6.64 -1.87 -19.93
C LEU A 142 -5.55 -2.82 -19.44
N VAL A 143 -4.48 -2.25 -18.94
CA VAL A 143 -3.40 -2.97 -18.25
C VAL A 143 -3.56 -2.75 -16.75
N CYS A 144 -3.56 -3.84 -15.97
CA CYS A 144 -3.69 -3.80 -14.52
C CYS A 144 -2.38 -4.16 -13.84
N GLU A 145 -2.15 -3.62 -12.63
CA GLU A 145 -1.03 -3.97 -11.76
C GLU A 145 0.35 -3.69 -12.39
N ARG A 146 0.44 -2.73 -13.33
CA ARG A 146 1.70 -2.45 -14.00
C ARG A 146 2.75 -1.91 -13.04
N HIS A 147 3.88 -2.58 -12.98
CA HIS A 147 5.03 -2.11 -12.21
C HIS A 147 5.69 -0.91 -12.90
N VAL A 148 5.89 0.14 -12.15
CA VAL A 148 6.60 1.34 -12.57
C VAL A 148 7.77 1.61 -11.65
N ARG A 149 8.88 2.08 -12.22
CA ARG A 149 10.13 2.35 -11.51
C ARG A 149 10.64 3.72 -11.90
N LYS A 150 11.18 4.43 -10.92
CA LYS A 150 11.87 5.69 -11.18
C LYS A 150 13.00 5.89 -10.18
N LYS A 151 14.11 6.43 -10.69
CA LYS A 151 15.28 6.80 -9.90
C LYS A 151 15.71 8.19 -10.32
N GLU A 152 15.77 9.11 -9.38
CA GLU A 152 16.40 10.41 -9.62
C GLU A 152 17.92 10.30 -9.47
N MET A 153 18.67 11.21 -10.13
CA MET A 153 20.13 11.15 -10.18
C MET A 153 20.82 11.06 -8.81
N THR A 154 20.23 11.69 -7.81
CA THR A 154 20.78 11.76 -6.46
C THR A 154 20.36 10.60 -5.55
N GLN A 155 19.42 9.77 -5.98
CA GLN A 155 18.99 8.60 -5.21
C GLN A 155 19.97 7.43 -5.36
N ILE A 156 20.20 6.70 -4.29
CA ILE A 156 21.01 5.46 -4.29
C ILE A 156 20.18 4.31 -4.87
N LYS A 157 18.94 4.17 -4.41
CA LYS A 157 18.02 3.12 -4.87
C LYS A 157 16.81 3.71 -5.61
N GLU A 158 16.34 2.97 -6.62
CA GLU A 158 15.12 3.32 -7.32
C GLU A 158 13.87 3.19 -6.45
N THR A 159 12.80 3.88 -6.84
CA THR A 159 11.49 3.72 -6.23
C THR A 159 10.61 2.88 -7.14
N LEU A 160 9.93 1.90 -6.55
CA LEU A 160 9.00 0.99 -7.22
C LEU A 160 7.57 1.27 -6.77
N GLY A 161 6.65 1.22 -7.69
CA GLY A 161 5.21 1.21 -7.43
C GLY A 161 4.46 0.34 -8.41
N LYS A 162 3.18 0.20 -8.17
CA LYS A 162 2.29 -0.64 -8.97
C LYS A 162 1.00 0.11 -9.25
N VAL A 163 0.76 0.43 -10.52
CA VAL A 163 -0.41 1.17 -10.99
C VAL A 163 -1.59 0.22 -11.07
N ASP A 164 -2.71 0.56 -10.44
CA ASP A 164 -3.89 -0.31 -10.40
C ASP A 164 -4.46 -0.55 -11.81
N TYR A 165 -4.69 0.52 -12.56
CA TYR A 165 -5.25 0.46 -13.93
C TYR A 165 -4.57 1.48 -14.83
N GLU A 166 -4.20 1.08 -16.03
CA GLU A 166 -3.52 1.93 -16.98
C GLU A 166 -3.97 1.66 -18.42
N THR A 167 -4.13 2.73 -19.21
CA THR A 167 -4.27 2.67 -20.68
C THR A 167 -3.08 3.36 -21.34
N LYS A 168 -3.12 3.54 -22.65
CA LYS A 168 -2.10 4.33 -23.37
C LYS A 168 -2.08 5.79 -22.92
N LYS A 169 -3.23 6.37 -22.50
CA LYS A 169 -3.39 7.82 -22.27
C LYS A 169 -3.51 8.19 -20.80
N LEU A 170 -4.06 7.32 -19.99
CA LEU A 170 -4.40 7.61 -18.58
C LEU A 170 -4.00 6.48 -17.65
N PHE A 171 -3.97 6.79 -16.36
CA PHE A 171 -3.93 5.79 -15.30
C PHE A 171 -4.95 6.11 -14.20
N ILE A 172 -5.39 5.08 -13.51
CA ILE A 172 -6.32 5.17 -12.39
C ILE A 172 -5.64 4.57 -11.16
N GLU A 173 -5.60 5.33 -10.08
CA GLU A 173 -5.33 4.86 -8.73
C GLU A 173 -6.67 4.67 -8.02
N LEU A 174 -6.96 3.44 -7.62
CA LEU A 174 -8.21 3.08 -6.98
C LEU A 174 -8.07 3.00 -5.45
N LYS A 175 -9.01 3.57 -4.74
CA LYS A 175 -9.11 3.52 -3.28
C LYS A 175 -10.50 3.07 -2.85
N THR A 176 -10.65 1.79 -2.59
CA THR A 176 -11.88 1.26 -2.02
C THR A 176 -12.01 1.61 -0.54
N LYS A 177 -13.19 2.04 -0.13
CA LYS A 177 -13.51 2.34 1.26
C LYS A 177 -14.35 1.20 1.83
N PRO A 178 -13.74 0.34 2.66
CA PRO A 178 -14.47 -0.74 3.31
C PRO A 178 -15.52 -0.17 4.28
N PRO A 179 -16.61 -0.90 4.54
CA PRO A 179 -17.61 -0.46 5.49
C PRO A 179 -17.02 -0.23 6.89
N ASN A 180 -17.59 0.73 7.61
CA ASN A 180 -17.23 1.01 8.99
C ASN A 180 -17.75 -0.10 9.89
N LEU A 181 -16.85 -0.64 10.71
CA LEU A 181 -17.17 -1.62 11.74
C LEU A 181 -17.21 -0.94 13.10
N ARG A 182 -18.34 -0.99 13.77
CA ARG A 182 -18.52 -0.40 15.09
C ARG A 182 -19.24 -1.38 16.04
N LYS A 183 -18.90 -1.29 17.32
CA LYS A 183 -19.60 -2.02 18.39
C LYS A 183 -20.95 -1.33 18.64
N VAL A 184 -22.00 -2.10 18.82
CA VAL A 184 -23.31 -1.55 19.20
C VAL A 184 -23.25 -1.18 20.68
N ASN A 185 -23.65 0.04 21.03
CA ASN A 185 -23.58 0.55 22.40
C ASN A 185 -24.33 -0.38 23.38
N GLY A 186 -23.63 -0.78 24.45
CA GLY A 186 -24.18 -1.62 25.50
C GLY A 186 -24.33 -3.11 25.18
N LYS A 187 -23.87 -3.56 24.00
CA LYS A 187 -23.95 -4.97 23.59
C LYS A 187 -22.61 -5.48 23.08
N GLU A 188 -22.39 -6.78 23.13
CA GLU A 188 -21.24 -7.45 22.48
C GLU A 188 -21.48 -7.72 20.98
N GLU A 189 -22.30 -6.91 20.35
CA GLU A 189 -22.68 -7.01 18.96
C GLU A 189 -21.89 -6.01 18.10
N TRP A 190 -21.57 -6.41 16.88
CA TRP A 190 -20.92 -5.57 15.89
C TRP A 190 -21.90 -5.22 14.79
N LYS A 191 -21.71 -4.07 14.16
CA LYS A 191 -22.50 -3.62 13.01
C LYS A 191 -21.60 -3.02 11.96
N MET A 192 -21.85 -3.35 10.71
CA MET A 192 -21.26 -2.67 9.56
C MET A 192 -22.19 -1.60 8.99
N SER A 193 -21.59 -0.57 8.41
CA SER A 193 -22.28 0.48 7.68
C SER A 193 -21.37 1.06 6.61
N SER A 194 -21.92 1.49 5.48
CA SER A 194 -21.16 2.14 4.41
C SER A 194 -20.30 3.28 4.97
N GLN A 195 -19.09 3.39 4.49
CA GLN A 195 -18.18 4.49 4.85
C GLN A 195 -18.34 5.62 3.83
N ALA A 196 -18.49 6.85 4.31
CA ALA A 196 -18.52 8.02 3.44
C ALA A 196 -17.20 8.18 2.67
N LEU A 197 -17.28 8.61 1.43
CA LEU A 197 -16.14 8.92 0.60
C LEU A 197 -15.53 10.28 0.98
N PRO A 198 -14.21 10.46 0.80
CA PRO A 198 -13.55 11.71 1.12
C PRO A 198 -13.95 12.81 0.12
N LYS A 199 -14.23 13.99 0.63
CA LYS A 199 -14.54 15.17 -0.21
C LYS A 199 -13.30 15.79 -0.85
N ILE A 200 -12.13 15.47 -0.31
CA ILE A 200 -10.82 15.97 -0.77
C ILE A 200 -9.85 14.77 -0.77
N PRO A 201 -8.98 14.64 -1.78
CA PRO A 201 -7.97 13.59 -1.79
C PRO A 201 -7.05 13.65 -0.56
N THR A 202 -6.70 12.51 0.01
CA THR A 202 -5.71 12.48 1.11
C THR A 202 -4.31 12.72 0.57
N THR A 203 -3.45 13.36 1.36
CA THR A 203 -2.04 13.62 0.96
C THR A 203 -1.30 12.33 0.62
N GLU A 204 -1.57 11.24 1.33
CA GLU A 204 -0.96 9.93 1.05
C GLU A 204 -1.31 9.42 -0.34
N ASN A 205 -2.59 9.47 -0.71
CA ASN A 205 -3.06 9.02 -2.02
C ASN A 205 -2.59 9.95 -3.14
N LEU A 206 -2.54 11.27 -2.89
CA LEU A 206 -1.95 12.22 -3.82
C LEU A 206 -0.45 11.97 -4.04
N THR A 207 0.30 11.64 -2.99
CA THR A 207 1.72 11.30 -3.11
C THR A 207 1.92 10.03 -3.96
N GLN A 208 1.06 9.03 -3.79
CA GLN A 208 1.07 7.84 -4.65
C GLN A 208 0.78 8.17 -6.11
N THR A 209 -0.29 8.94 -6.34
CA THR A 209 -0.67 9.43 -7.66
C THR A 209 0.46 10.25 -8.30
N SER A 210 1.15 11.09 -7.51
CA SER A 210 2.28 11.90 -7.99
C SER A 210 3.46 11.05 -8.46
N PHE A 211 3.76 9.97 -7.75
CA PHE A 211 4.79 9.01 -8.15
C PHE A 211 4.43 8.35 -9.49
N TYR A 212 3.18 7.90 -9.65
CA TYR A 212 2.74 7.29 -10.90
C TYR A 212 2.71 8.29 -12.05
N TYR A 213 2.28 9.53 -11.79
CA TYR A 213 2.36 10.61 -12.77
C TYR A 213 3.81 10.88 -13.20
N ALA A 214 4.75 10.94 -12.26
CA ALA A 214 6.16 11.12 -12.57
C ALA A 214 6.74 9.99 -13.44
N CYS A 215 6.29 8.74 -13.21
CA CYS A 215 6.71 7.57 -13.97
C CYS A 215 6.10 7.49 -15.37
N THR A 216 4.81 7.84 -15.51
CA THR A 216 4.03 7.54 -16.72
C THR A 216 3.77 8.77 -17.59
N LYS A 217 3.71 9.95 -16.99
CA LYS A 217 3.30 11.22 -17.62
C LYS A 217 1.92 11.16 -18.30
N LYS A 218 1.07 10.22 -17.85
CA LYS A 218 -0.29 10.03 -18.34
C LYS A 218 -1.29 10.82 -17.51
N ILE A 219 -2.50 10.98 -18.02
CA ILE A 219 -3.60 11.68 -17.31
C ILE A 219 -3.97 10.90 -16.04
N PRO A 220 -3.85 11.50 -14.85
CA PRO A 220 -4.13 10.83 -13.59
C PRO A 220 -5.61 10.87 -13.24
N PHE A 221 -6.12 9.76 -12.75
CA PHE A 221 -7.41 9.65 -12.07
C PHE A 221 -7.20 9.02 -10.70
N LEU A 222 -7.64 9.69 -9.64
CA LEU A 222 -7.72 9.12 -8.30
C LEU A 222 -9.19 8.86 -8.00
N VAL A 223 -9.55 7.59 -7.88
CA VAL A 223 -10.94 7.15 -7.74
C VAL A 223 -11.15 6.54 -6.36
N TYR A 224 -12.14 7.04 -5.64
CA TYR A 224 -12.63 6.42 -4.41
C TYR A 224 -13.96 5.75 -4.65
N THR A 225 -14.11 4.53 -4.15
CA THR A 225 -15.37 3.77 -4.23
C THR A 225 -15.74 3.19 -2.88
N ASN A 226 -17.03 3.05 -2.64
CA ASN A 226 -17.60 2.24 -1.57
C ASN A 226 -18.71 1.34 -2.16
N ASP A 227 -19.52 0.75 -1.32
CA ASP A 227 -20.64 -0.12 -1.70
C ASP A 227 -21.82 0.62 -2.37
N LYS A 228 -21.83 1.95 -2.43
CA LYS A 228 -22.97 2.75 -2.93
C LYS A 228 -22.60 3.73 -4.03
N GLU A 229 -21.43 4.35 -3.92
CA GLU A 229 -21.06 5.51 -4.72
C GLU A 229 -19.57 5.56 -5.01
N HIS A 230 -19.18 6.47 -5.91
CA HIS A 230 -17.79 6.76 -6.21
C HIS A 230 -17.57 8.28 -6.29
N ILE A 231 -16.32 8.68 -6.09
CA ILE A 231 -15.83 10.04 -6.33
C ILE A 231 -14.58 9.96 -7.19
N ILE A 232 -14.49 10.81 -8.20
CA ILE A 232 -13.37 10.90 -9.13
C ILE A 232 -12.68 12.25 -8.91
N PHE A 233 -11.38 12.22 -8.75
CA PHE A 233 -10.52 13.38 -8.82
C PHE A 233 -9.61 13.24 -10.04
N ASP A 234 -9.71 14.17 -10.95
CA ASP A 234 -8.94 14.25 -12.18
C ASP A 234 -8.25 15.62 -12.29
N GLN A 235 -7.66 15.95 -13.44
CA GLN A 235 -6.94 17.20 -13.67
C GLN A 235 -7.80 18.48 -13.55
N SER A 236 -9.12 18.38 -13.49
CA SER A 236 -10.00 19.53 -13.18
C SER A 236 -9.88 19.96 -11.72
N HIS A 237 -9.50 19.04 -10.84
CA HIS A 237 -9.28 19.32 -9.43
C HIS A 237 -7.88 19.90 -9.19
N GLU A 238 -7.78 20.99 -8.41
CA GLU A 238 -6.53 21.72 -8.18
C GLU A 238 -5.37 20.84 -7.71
N LEU A 239 -5.64 19.92 -6.77
CA LEU A 239 -4.65 19.01 -6.21
C LEU A 239 -4.19 17.90 -7.20
N MET A 240 -4.86 17.75 -8.34
CA MET A 240 -4.52 16.78 -9.38
C MET A 240 -3.82 17.39 -10.59
N LYS A 241 -3.60 18.71 -10.58
CA LYS A 241 -2.84 19.38 -11.63
C LYS A 241 -1.38 18.93 -11.66
N ALA A 242 -0.79 18.97 -12.84
CA ALA A 242 0.59 18.51 -13.08
C ALA A 242 1.59 19.13 -12.13
N ASP A 243 1.58 20.46 -11.97
CA ASP A 243 2.52 21.18 -11.12
C ASP A 243 2.43 20.75 -9.64
N HIS A 244 1.20 20.52 -9.15
CA HIS A 244 1.00 20.05 -7.78
C HIS A 244 1.53 18.63 -7.59
N LEU A 245 1.23 17.73 -8.53
CA LEU A 245 1.70 16.34 -8.49
C LEU A 245 3.23 16.27 -8.62
N GLU A 246 3.86 17.09 -9.47
CA GLU A 246 5.31 17.18 -9.57
C GLU A 246 5.93 17.66 -8.26
N HIS A 247 5.37 18.69 -7.63
CA HIS A 247 5.83 19.18 -6.33
C HIS A 247 5.75 18.07 -5.25
N LEU A 248 4.66 17.33 -5.17
CA LEU A 248 4.51 16.21 -4.22
C LEU A 248 5.51 15.08 -4.50
N TYR A 249 5.76 14.79 -5.78
CA TYR A 249 6.77 13.81 -6.16
C TYR A 249 8.16 14.22 -5.67
N PHE A 250 8.57 15.47 -5.89
CA PHE A 250 9.88 15.95 -5.41
C PHE A 250 9.97 15.92 -3.88
N LYS A 251 8.91 16.28 -3.16
CA LYS A 251 8.88 16.09 -1.70
C LYS A 251 9.03 14.65 -1.24
N MET A 252 8.47 13.71 -2.00
CA MET A 252 8.67 12.29 -1.74
C MET A 252 10.14 11.89 -1.95
N VAL A 253 10.76 12.34 -3.05
CA VAL A 253 12.18 12.09 -3.34
C VAL A 253 13.08 12.66 -2.24
N GLU A 254 12.83 13.88 -1.77
CA GLU A 254 13.59 14.47 -0.67
C GLU A 254 13.53 13.63 0.61
N LYS A 255 12.37 13.05 0.94
CA LYS A 255 12.24 12.14 2.08
C LYS A 255 13.06 10.86 1.90
N ILE A 256 13.11 10.31 0.68
CA ILE A 256 13.95 9.16 0.36
C ILE A 256 15.42 9.51 0.54
N LEU A 257 15.87 10.61 -0.04
CA LEU A 257 17.25 11.07 0.04
C LEU A 257 17.70 11.30 1.49
N LEU A 258 16.84 11.90 2.31
CA LEU A 258 17.12 12.06 3.73
C LEU A 258 17.30 10.70 4.42
N TRP A 259 16.44 9.74 4.10
CA TRP A 259 16.51 8.41 4.68
C TRP A 259 17.76 7.65 4.23
N GLU A 260 18.13 7.74 2.95
CA GLU A 260 19.37 7.17 2.42
C GLU A 260 20.61 7.76 3.11
N LYS A 261 20.64 9.09 3.31
CA LYS A 261 21.70 9.74 4.06
C LYS A 261 21.80 9.25 5.52
N MET A 262 20.66 9.03 6.18
CA MET A 262 20.64 8.48 7.55
C MET A 262 21.17 7.05 7.60
N ILE A 263 20.78 6.19 6.65
CA ILE A 263 21.30 4.83 6.53
C ILE A 263 22.83 4.86 6.36
N MET A 264 23.32 5.71 5.48
CA MET A 264 24.76 5.88 5.24
C MET A 264 25.49 6.37 6.48
N PHE A 265 24.98 7.40 7.14
CA PHE A 265 25.57 7.96 8.36
C PHE A 265 25.66 6.93 9.49
N CYS A 266 24.64 6.09 9.63
CA CYS A 266 24.62 5.01 10.61
C CYS A 266 25.33 3.73 10.14
N GLU A 267 25.95 3.73 8.97
CA GLU A 267 26.59 2.53 8.36
C GLU A 267 25.61 1.33 8.28
N GLY A 268 24.32 1.60 8.07
CA GLY A 268 23.26 0.59 8.05
C GLY A 268 22.87 0.01 9.41
N ASN A 269 23.49 0.45 10.50
CA ASN A 269 23.21 -0.05 11.84
C ASN A 269 21.81 0.39 12.30
N ILE A 270 20.92 -0.58 12.52
CA ILE A 270 19.51 -0.35 12.83
C ILE A 270 19.33 0.27 14.21
N GLU A 271 20.15 -0.08 15.20
CA GLU A 271 20.08 0.48 16.54
C GLU A 271 20.44 1.98 16.54
N LYS A 272 21.49 2.36 15.81
CA LYS A 272 21.84 3.77 15.60
C LYS A 272 20.74 4.52 14.86
N LEU A 273 20.14 3.91 13.84
CA LEU A 273 19.01 4.48 13.12
C LEU A 273 17.78 4.68 14.01
N ALA A 274 17.51 3.72 14.91
CA ALA A 274 16.41 3.84 15.85
C ALA A 274 16.57 5.05 16.78
N LEU A 275 17.78 5.30 17.26
CA LEU A 275 18.08 6.49 18.09
C LEU A 275 17.87 7.82 17.35
N MET A 276 17.93 7.82 16.01
CA MET A 276 17.66 9.00 15.19
C MET A 276 16.17 9.16 14.80
N CYS A 277 15.32 8.25 15.22
CA CYS A 277 13.89 8.25 14.94
C CYS A 277 13.11 8.33 16.24
N GLU A 278 11.96 8.99 16.19
CA GLU A 278 11.00 8.92 17.30
C GLU A 278 10.60 7.46 17.56
N PRO A 279 10.45 7.06 18.83
CA PRO A 279 9.94 5.74 19.16
C PRO A 279 8.53 5.55 18.58
N PRO A 280 8.16 4.31 18.23
CA PRO A 280 6.84 4.04 17.71
C PRO A 280 5.76 4.29 18.79
N ASP A 281 4.67 4.93 18.40
CA ASP A 281 3.47 4.98 19.23
C ASP A 281 2.77 3.61 19.18
N MET A 282 3.04 2.78 20.20
CA MET A 282 2.50 1.43 20.32
C MET A 282 0.98 1.39 20.51
N SER A 283 0.35 2.51 20.86
CA SER A 283 -1.10 2.62 20.93
C SER A 283 -1.76 2.79 19.56
N HIS A 284 -0.96 3.08 18.51
CA HIS A 284 -1.48 3.34 17.18
C HIS A 284 -2.00 2.05 16.54
N PRO A 285 -3.33 1.89 16.36
CA PRO A 285 -3.93 0.61 15.98
C PRO A 285 -3.53 0.15 14.57
N PHE A 286 -3.19 1.06 13.68
CA PHE A 286 -2.82 0.70 12.30
C PHE A 286 -1.45 0.02 12.20
N TYR A 287 -0.52 0.36 13.11
CA TYR A 287 0.85 -0.12 13.02
C TYR A 287 1.17 -1.25 13.99
N TYR A 288 0.54 -1.25 15.18
CA TYR A 288 1.03 -2.06 16.30
C TYR A 288 -0.05 -2.87 17.03
N LYS A 289 -1.32 -2.73 16.63
CA LYS A 289 -2.45 -3.35 17.33
C LYS A 289 -2.34 -4.87 17.48
N ASP A 290 -1.71 -5.52 16.52
CA ASP A 290 -1.70 -6.98 16.41
C ASP A 290 -0.31 -7.56 16.76
N LEU A 291 0.54 -6.81 17.45
CA LEU A 291 1.84 -7.29 17.90
C LEU A 291 1.70 -8.10 19.19
N ALA A 292 2.35 -9.27 19.21
CA ALA A 292 2.46 -10.06 20.44
C ALA A 292 3.32 -9.32 21.48
N PRO A 293 3.09 -9.56 22.80
CA PRO A 293 3.86 -8.90 23.87
C PRO A 293 5.39 -9.01 23.70
N GLU A 294 5.88 -10.15 23.24
CA GLU A 294 7.31 -10.40 22.99
C GLU A 294 7.84 -9.51 21.87
N GLN A 295 7.02 -9.24 20.84
CA GLN A 295 7.36 -8.34 19.75
C GLN A 295 7.43 -6.89 20.22
N VAL A 296 6.50 -6.48 21.08
CA VAL A 296 6.49 -5.15 21.72
C VAL A 296 7.76 -4.97 22.55
N GLN A 297 8.15 -5.99 23.34
CA GLN A 297 9.39 -5.95 24.14
C GLN A 297 10.63 -5.80 23.24
N LEU A 298 10.72 -6.53 22.14
CA LEU A 298 11.85 -6.42 21.20
C LEU A 298 11.90 -5.03 20.56
N ILE A 299 10.76 -4.47 20.18
CA ILE A 299 10.69 -3.11 19.63
C ILE A 299 11.15 -2.09 20.67
N ASN A 300 10.64 -2.18 21.90
CA ASN A 300 11.05 -1.28 22.97
C ASN A 300 12.56 -1.37 23.26
N LYS A 301 13.12 -2.57 23.23
CA LYS A 301 14.56 -2.77 23.38
C LYS A 301 15.36 -2.05 22.29
N LEU A 302 14.86 -2.05 21.03
CA LEU A 302 15.51 -1.35 19.90
C LEU A 302 15.63 0.16 20.15
N TRP A 303 14.67 0.76 20.85
CA TRP A 303 14.70 2.18 21.25
C TRP A 303 15.26 2.41 22.66
N GLY A 304 15.79 1.37 23.34
CA GLY A 304 16.30 1.51 24.69
C GLY A 304 15.22 1.81 25.75
N ILE A 305 13.96 1.57 25.44
CA ILE A 305 12.85 1.78 26.35
C ILE A 305 12.79 0.61 27.33
N LYS A 306 13.01 0.91 28.61
CA LYS A 306 12.82 -0.07 29.69
C LYS A 306 11.33 -0.16 30.00
N ILE A 307 10.77 -1.37 29.96
CA ILE A 307 9.42 -1.69 30.44
C ILE A 307 9.50 -2.18 31.87
#